data_5067d790f2bf6f513eb3ebcf61c87a2c
#
_entry.id   5067d790f2bf6f513eb3ebcf61c87a2c
#
_cell.length_a   1.000
_cell.length_b   1.000
_cell.length_c   1.000
_cell.angle_alpha   90.00
_cell.angle_beta   90.00
_cell.angle_gamma   90.00
#
_symmetry.space_group_name_H-M   'P 1'
#
loop_
_entity.id
_entity.type
_entity.pdbx_description
1 polymer ?
#
loop_
_entity_poly.entity_id
_entity_poly.type
_entity_poly.pdbx_seq_one_letter_code
_entity_poly.pdbx_strand_id
1 'polypeptide(L)'
;LVVVTADHETGGLSIPSADVDFEHEEAGIEYRFSTGGHTAAMVPVYLYGTGSERINGVLDNTELARMLKWLVLPDSGRIANVPD
;
A
#
# COMPACT_ATOMS: atom_id res chain seq x y z
N LEU A 1 4.54 -2.29 -15.96
CA LEU A 1 4.33 -2.25 -14.52
C LEU A 1 3.32 -1.17 -14.14
N VAL A 2 2.32 -1.55 -13.39
CA VAL A 2 1.33 -0.62 -12.85
C VAL A 2 1.46 -0.63 -11.33
N VAL A 3 1.52 0.55 -10.73
CA VAL A 3 1.61 0.72 -9.28
C VAL A 3 0.47 1.62 -8.83
N VAL A 4 -0.32 1.14 -7.88
CA VAL A 4 -1.39 1.92 -7.26
C VAL A 4 -1.15 1.96 -5.76
N THR A 5 -0.99 3.15 -5.23
CA THR A 5 -0.78 3.35 -3.80
C THR A 5 -1.21 4.77 -3.41
N ALA A 6 -0.98 5.13 -2.17
CA ALA A 6 -1.23 6.48 -1.67
C ALA A 6 0.03 7.03 -0.99
N ASP A 7 0.11 8.34 -0.88
CA ASP A 7 1.23 9.00 -0.20
C ASP A 7 1.10 8.90 1.33
N HIS A 8 -0.12 8.78 1.84
CA HIS A 8 -0.40 8.61 3.28
C HIS A 8 -1.81 8.09 3.47
N GLU A 9 -2.08 7.61 4.67
CA GLU A 9 -3.43 7.28 5.11
C GLU A 9 -4.15 8.56 5.56
N THR A 10 -5.46 8.59 5.41
CA THR A 10 -6.30 9.71 5.82
C THR A 10 -7.53 9.19 6.55
N GLY A 11 -7.84 9.81 7.67
CA GLY A 11 -9.06 9.56 8.43
C GLY A 11 -8.96 8.53 9.52
N GLY A 12 -7.95 7.68 9.50
CA GLY A 12 -7.83 6.60 10.49
C GLY A 12 -9.03 5.69 10.47
N LEU A 13 -9.44 5.25 9.29
CA LEU A 13 -10.62 4.41 9.11
C LEU A 13 -10.49 3.11 9.86
N SER A 14 -11.52 2.76 10.61
CA SER A 14 -11.63 1.46 11.25
C SER A 14 -12.99 0.84 10.96
N ILE A 15 -13.05 -0.48 11.08
CA ILE A 15 -14.28 -1.25 10.88
C ILE A 15 -14.54 -1.99 12.20
N PRO A 16 -15.30 -1.40 13.12
CA PRO A 16 -15.58 -2.05 14.41
C PRO A 16 -16.46 -3.27 14.22
N SER A 17 -16.25 -4.28 15.05
CA SER A 17 -16.97 -5.53 15.01
C SER A 17 -17.92 -5.76 16.19
N ALA A 18 -17.94 -4.83 17.15
CA ALA A 18 -18.65 -5.05 18.42
C ALA A 18 -20.13 -5.37 18.24
N ASP A 19 -20.79 -4.71 17.31
CA ASP A 19 -22.23 -4.87 17.06
C ASP A 19 -22.52 -5.33 15.62
N VAL A 20 -21.51 -5.87 14.93
CA VAL A 20 -21.64 -6.28 13.54
C VAL A 20 -21.37 -7.77 13.42
N ASP A 21 -22.28 -8.48 12.79
CA ASP A 21 -22.09 -9.86 12.41
C ASP A 21 -21.62 -9.90 10.96
N PHE A 22 -20.33 -10.11 10.77
CA PHE A 22 -19.73 -10.15 9.43
C PHE A 22 -20.17 -11.34 8.58
N GLU A 23 -20.83 -12.32 9.18
CA GLU A 23 -21.36 -13.48 8.45
C GLU A 23 -22.73 -13.18 7.83
N HIS A 24 -23.39 -12.11 8.23
CA HIS A 24 -24.72 -11.73 7.74
C HIS A 24 -24.67 -10.41 6.98
N GLU A 25 -24.95 -10.46 5.71
CA GLU A 25 -24.93 -9.27 4.84
C GLU A 25 -25.89 -8.18 5.34
N GLU A 26 -27.02 -8.56 5.91
CA GLU A 26 -28.00 -7.60 6.40
C GLU A 26 -27.51 -6.80 7.59
N ALA A 27 -26.51 -7.29 8.32
CA ALA A 27 -25.95 -6.56 9.45
C ALA A 27 -25.20 -5.30 9.00
N GLY A 28 -24.68 -5.33 7.77
CA GLY A 28 -23.90 -4.22 7.22
C GLY A 28 -22.53 -4.10 7.85
N ILE A 29 -21.81 -3.11 7.41
CA ILE A 29 -20.47 -2.79 7.91
C ILE A 29 -20.48 -1.36 8.40
N GLU A 30 -20.04 -1.15 9.65
CA GLU A 30 -19.85 0.18 10.18
C GLU A 30 -18.45 0.67 9.84
N TYR A 31 -18.37 1.96 9.54
CA TYR A 31 -17.10 2.63 9.30
C TYR A 31 -16.93 3.73 10.33
N ARG A 32 -15.74 3.84 10.90
CA ARG A 32 -15.44 4.89 11.86
C ARG A 32 -14.12 5.54 11.51
N PHE A 33 -14.13 6.86 11.51
CA PHE A 33 -12.93 7.67 11.30
C PHE A 33 -12.49 8.26 12.63
N SER A 34 -11.21 8.17 12.93
CA SER A 34 -10.63 8.71 14.17
C SER A 34 -10.22 10.17 14.05
N THR A 35 -10.05 10.66 12.84
CA THR A 35 -9.62 12.03 12.59
C THR A 35 -10.09 12.49 11.21
N GLY A 36 -10.10 13.80 10.99
CA GLY A 36 -10.31 14.36 9.65
C GLY A 36 -9.00 14.60 8.88
N GLY A 37 -7.87 14.28 9.47
CA GLY A 37 -6.56 14.53 8.89
C GLY A 37 -5.83 13.27 8.47
N HIS A 38 -4.55 13.43 8.18
CA HIS A 38 -3.67 12.33 7.81
C HIS A 38 -3.27 11.53 9.05
N THR A 39 -2.95 10.25 8.85
CA THR A 39 -2.42 9.41 9.92
C THR A 39 -1.13 8.74 9.46
N ALA A 40 -0.43 8.14 10.42
CA ALA A 40 0.79 7.39 10.16
C ALA A 40 0.53 5.90 9.90
N ALA A 41 -0.72 5.52 9.75
CA ALA A 41 -1.05 4.13 9.44
C ALA A 41 -0.53 3.75 8.06
N MET A 42 -0.21 2.47 7.89
CA MET A 42 0.28 1.96 6.61
C MET A 42 -0.79 2.05 5.54
N VAL A 43 -0.34 2.25 4.31
CA VAL A 43 -1.20 2.19 3.12
C VAL A 43 -0.78 1.01 2.26
N PRO A 44 -1.73 0.39 1.54
CA PRO A 44 -1.38 -0.72 0.65
C PRO A 44 -0.70 -0.22 -0.62
N VAL A 45 0.11 -1.10 -1.20
CA VAL A 45 0.70 -0.91 -2.53
C VAL A 45 0.23 -2.06 -3.40
N TYR A 46 -0.42 -1.74 -4.49
CA TYR A 46 -0.88 -2.73 -5.46
C TYR A 46 -0.01 -2.64 -6.70
N LEU A 47 0.49 -3.78 -7.14
CA LEU A 47 1.43 -3.87 -8.25
C LEU A 47 0.91 -4.88 -9.28
N TYR A 48 1.02 -4.52 -10.54
CA TYR A 48 0.61 -5.39 -11.63
C TYR A 48 1.59 -5.25 -12.80
N GLY A 49 1.91 -6.37 -13.42
CA GLY A 49 2.75 -6.39 -14.60
C GLY A 49 4.17 -6.82 -14.35
N THR A 50 5.01 -6.64 -15.35
CA THR A 50 6.41 -7.08 -15.32
C THR A 50 7.17 -6.43 -14.18
N GLY A 51 7.80 -7.23 -13.35
CA GLY A 51 8.59 -6.78 -12.21
C GLY A 51 7.79 -6.66 -10.92
N SER A 52 6.47 -6.84 -10.96
CA SER A 52 5.62 -6.70 -9.77
C SER A 52 5.99 -7.70 -8.66
N GLU A 53 6.48 -8.86 -9.02
CA GLU A 53 6.89 -9.92 -8.08
C GLU A 53 8.13 -9.55 -7.27
N ARG A 54 8.84 -8.51 -7.65
CA ARG A 54 10.06 -8.08 -6.98
C ARG A 54 9.82 -7.17 -5.79
N ILE A 55 8.59 -6.69 -5.64
CA ILE A 55 8.22 -5.76 -4.57
C ILE A 55 7.13 -6.41 -3.73
N ASN A 56 7.43 -6.68 -2.47
CA ASN A 56 6.49 -7.30 -1.55
C ASN A 56 6.87 -6.99 -0.11
N GLY A 57 5.98 -7.33 0.82
CA GLY A 57 6.19 -7.11 2.23
C GLY A 57 5.88 -5.69 2.67
N VAL A 58 6.39 -5.33 3.84
CA VAL A 58 6.23 -4.00 4.42
C VAL A 58 7.50 -3.20 4.16
N LEU A 59 7.33 -2.05 3.54
CA LEU A 59 8.46 -1.24 3.07
C LEU A 59 8.32 0.21 3.54
N ASP A 60 9.46 0.87 3.77
CA ASP A 60 9.49 2.31 3.85
C ASP A 60 9.27 2.92 2.46
N ASN A 61 8.73 4.13 2.41
CA ASN A 61 8.51 4.80 1.14
C ASN A 61 9.81 5.02 0.35
N THR A 62 10.93 5.19 1.05
CA THR A 62 12.26 5.34 0.41
C THR A 62 12.70 4.04 -0.25
N GLU A 63 12.43 2.91 0.38
CA GLU A 63 12.74 1.60 -0.19
C GLU A 63 11.89 1.33 -1.43
N LEU A 64 10.59 1.63 -1.35
CA LEU A 64 9.68 1.48 -2.47
C LEU A 64 10.13 2.36 -3.66
N ALA A 65 10.47 3.61 -3.39
CA ALA A 65 10.93 4.54 -4.43
C ALA A 65 12.19 4.01 -5.12
N ARG A 66 13.12 3.48 -4.35
CA ARG A 66 14.37 2.92 -4.88
C ARG A 66 14.11 1.70 -5.76
N MET A 67 13.23 0.81 -5.33
CA MET A 67 12.86 -0.37 -6.09
C MET A 67 12.15 -0.02 -7.39
N LEU A 68 11.22 0.94 -7.35
CA LEU A 68 10.50 1.40 -8.54
C LEU A 68 11.47 2.06 -9.52
N LYS A 69 12.38 2.87 -9.03
CA LYS A 69 13.40 3.49 -9.85
C LYS A 69 14.26 2.45 -10.56
N TRP A 70 14.67 1.42 -9.84
CA TRP A 70 15.46 0.33 -10.42
C TRP A 70 14.69 -0.40 -11.52
N LEU A 71 13.39 -0.65 -11.32
CA LEU A 71 12.57 -1.37 -12.29
C LEU A 71 12.31 -0.60 -13.58
N VAL A 72 12.23 0.73 -13.51
CA VAL A 72 11.91 1.57 -14.67
C VAL A 72 13.12 2.16 -15.36
N LEU A 73 14.30 2.11 -14.75
CA LEU A 73 15.52 2.61 -15.36
C LEU A 73 16.00 1.68 -16.46
N PRO A 74 16.75 2.21 -17.47
CA PRO A 74 17.44 1.37 -18.43
C PRO A 74 18.40 0.39 -17.75
N ASP A 75 18.74 -0.69 -18.45
CA ASP A 75 19.60 -1.75 -17.90
C ASP A 75 20.93 -1.22 -17.34
N SER A 76 21.53 -0.22 -17.98
CA SER A 76 22.76 0.38 -17.48
C SER A 76 22.60 1.05 -16.12
N GLY A 77 21.44 1.62 -15.84
CA GLY A 77 21.12 2.16 -14.55
C GLY A 77 20.84 1.10 -13.49
N ARG A 78 20.23 -0.01 -13.91
CA ARG A 78 19.92 -1.13 -13.02
C ARG A 78 21.16 -1.78 -12.45
N ILE A 79 22.18 -1.96 -13.27
CA ILE A 79 23.43 -2.62 -12.85
C ILE A 79 24.06 -1.90 -11.67
N ALA A 80 24.00 -0.58 -11.65
CA ALA A 80 24.61 0.24 -10.61
C ALA A 80 23.78 0.29 -9.32
N ASN A 81 22.49 -0.09 -9.36
CA ASN A 81 21.55 0.15 -8.26
C ASN A 81 20.66 -1.02 -7.96
N VAL A 82 21.16 -2.24 -8.07
CA VAL A 82 20.37 -3.45 -7.80
C VAL A 82 19.95 -3.46 -6.33
N PRO A 83 18.64 -3.49 -6.03
CA PRO A 83 18.18 -3.60 -4.65
C PRO A 83 18.39 -5.00 -4.10
N ASP A 84 18.66 -5.09 -2.84
CA ASP A 84 18.84 -6.36 -2.13
C ASP A 84 17.52 -7.04 -1.81
#